data_b9ee9de779716eca5db466977a80e63c
#
_entry.id   b9ee9de779716eca5db466977a80e63c
#
_cell.length_a   1.000
_cell.length_b   1.000
_cell.length_c   1.000
_cell.angle_alpha   90.00
_cell.angle_beta   90.00
_cell.angle_gamma   90.00
#
_symmetry.space_group_name_H-M   'P 1'
#
loop_
_entity.id
_entity.type
_entity.pdbx_description
1 polymer ?
#
loop_
_entity_poly.entity_id
_entity_poly.type
_entity_poly.pdbx_seq_one_letter_code
_entity_poly.pdbx_strand_id
1 'polypeptide(L)'
;MLLFGFSLMVLIPVIGLAVDVSLMHMAQTKLTAAADAAALAGARALSRGADSAAQEQAASDTALSYFHKNFPNGYLSTGTIGDPTVTVVNTGPLRTVTVTSMVLFPSTFMRLFGPAANNTPINTVAIATRRDVNVVLVLDHSGSLGTSGSCTPMKAAATAFLSHFALGRDNVGLVTFATGSAVDVPLNSSFTSGATDIGTVIAGINCNNSTNSSSGLWRAYKELAALNQPGALNAILFFTDGMPTSFTAWNHVTNTGCSAMGWTAGVIGYTGVGNPIQTATQSESVLPSTGCSWSGGMNPADVTEVANRDAWGNPIDTTYASVTVTGSTLPPDSTNMQNASVNATISAAQRIRSGVETVTWTSPTVSVSSGQSVPRVTIFSIGLGNSGAPPDANLLMTVSNDPRAPSPDSGTAIGLYIYAPDVAALGPAFQRVASEMLRLAR
;
A
#
# COMPACT_ATOMS: atom_id res chain seq x y z
N MET A 1 54.33 -43.13 33.85
CA MET A 1 52.99 -43.79 33.82
C MET A 1 51.96 -43.07 34.69
N LEU A 2 52.19 -42.74 35.96
CA LEU A 2 51.22 -42.05 36.83
C LEU A 2 50.80 -40.66 36.34
N LEU A 3 51.72 -39.79 35.86
CA LEU A 3 51.43 -38.47 35.30
C LEU A 3 50.56 -38.54 34.04
N PHE A 4 50.76 -39.54 33.19
CA PHE A 4 49.95 -39.75 31.97
C PHE A 4 48.53 -40.19 32.32
N GLY A 5 48.37 -41.08 33.32
CA GLY A 5 47.03 -41.47 33.81
C GLY A 5 46.25 -40.30 34.45
N PHE A 6 46.92 -39.43 35.20
CA PHE A 6 46.31 -38.22 35.77
C PHE A 6 45.91 -37.21 34.72
N SER A 7 46.74 -37.00 33.67
CA SER A 7 46.39 -36.07 32.56
C SER A 7 45.20 -36.60 31.77
N LEU A 8 45.08 -37.90 31.52
CA LEU A 8 43.93 -38.49 30.84
C LEU A 8 42.64 -38.36 31.64
N MET A 9 42.72 -38.50 32.97
CA MET A 9 41.57 -38.37 33.86
C MET A 9 40.95 -36.96 33.87
N VAL A 10 41.73 -35.91 33.55
CA VAL A 10 41.25 -34.54 33.41
C VAL A 10 40.89 -34.22 31.94
N LEU A 11 41.66 -34.72 30.99
CA LEU A 11 41.47 -34.35 29.56
C LEU A 11 40.20 -34.95 28.96
N ILE A 12 39.84 -36.18 29.30
CA ILE A 12 38.64 -36.84 28.81
C ILE A 12 37.37 -36.11 29.23
N PRO A 13 37.14 -35.72 30.51
CA PRO A 13 35.95 -34.92 30.90
C PRO A 13 35.92 -33.54 30.23
N VAL A 14 37.08 -32.86 30.04
CA VAL A 14 37.10 -31.55 29.40
C VAL A 14 36.72 -31.62 27.93
N ILE A 15 37.25 -32.62 27.20
CA ILE A 15 36.85 -32.83 25.78
C ILE A 15 35.39 -33.25 25.71
N GLY A 16 34.92 -34.13 26.60
CA GLY A 16 33.53 -34.55 26.63
C GLY A 16 32.58 -33.40 26.92
N LEU A 17 32.93 -32.49 27.83
CA LEU A 17 32.15 -31.29 28.11
C LEU A 17 32.06 -30.37 26.89
N ALA A 18 33.18 -30.20 26.18
CA ALA A 18 33.21 -29.39 24.94
C ALA A 18 32.30 -29.98 23.84
N VAL A 19 32.22 -31.30 23.74
CA VAL A 19 31.30 -32.01 22.83
C VAL A 19 29.86 -31.78 23.23
N ASP A 20 29.50 -31.99 24.49
CA ASP A 20 28.12 -31.77 24.97
C ASP A 20 27.68 -30.33 24.76
N VAL A 21 28.51 -29.33 25.09
CA VAL A 21 28.22 -27.91 24.87
C VAL A 21 28.04 -27.59 23.37
N SER A 22 28.87 -28.17 22.50
CA SER A 22 28.73 -27.96 21.03
C SER A 22 27.43 -28.56 20.51
N LEU A 23 27.06 -29.76 20.91
CA LEU A 23 25.80 -30.39 20.49
C LEU A 23 24.58 -29.67 21.07
N MET A 24 24.66 -29.19 22.30
CA MET A 24 23.61 -28.38 22.91
C MET A 24 23.40 -27.06 22.15
N HIS A 25 24.49 -26.41 21.77
CA HIS A 25 24.41 -25.18 20.97
C HIS A 25 23.80 -25.42 19.57
N MET A 26 24.13 -26.54 18.93
CA MET A 26 23.49 -26.96 17.68
C MET A 26 21.99 -27.20 17.86
N ALA A 27 21.58 -27.88 18.92
CA ALA A 27 20.17 -28.11 19.25
C ALA A 27 19.44 -26.77 19.49
N GLN A 28 20.04 -25.85 20.24
CA GLN A 28 19.50 -24.53 20.52
C GLN A 28 19.31 -23.72 19.24
N THR A 29 20.33 -23.67 18.38
CA THR A 29 20.25 -22.96 17.09
C THR A 29 19.13 -23.52 16.22
N LYS A 30 19.00 -24.84 16.16
CA LYS A 30 17.94 -25.50 15.39
C LYS A 30 16.55 -25.22 15.96
N LEU A 31 16.41 -25.23 17.31
CA LEU A 31 15.15 -24.93 17.99
C LEU A 31 14.74 -23.47 17.76
N THR A 32 15.68 -22.53 17.87
CA THR A 32 15.41 -21.11 17.61
C THR A 32 14.98 -20.90 16.16
N ALA A 33 15.68 -21.47 15.19
CA ALA A 33 15.31 -21.36 13.78
C ALA A 33 13.93 -21.97 13.48
N ALA A 34 13.55 -23.06 14.17
CA ALA A 34 12.23 -23.65 14.03
C ALA A 34 11.12 -22.75 14.62
N ALA A 35 11.38 -22.15 15.79
CA ALA A 35 10.46 -21.20 16.42
C ALA A 35 10.29 -19.93 15.58
N ASP A 36 11.37 -19.37 15.03
CA ASP A 36 11.35 -18.21 14.13
C ASP A 36 10.52 -18.49 12.86
N ALA A 37 10.77 -19.66 12.24
CA ALA A 37 10.00 -20.08 11.07
C ALA A 37 8.50 -20.25 11.41
N ALA A 38 8.18 -20.80 12.57
CA ALA A 38 6.82 -20.97 13.05
C ALA A 38 6.12 -19.62 13.30
N ALA A 39 6.77 -18.71 14.03
CA ALA A 39 6.23 -17.39 14.34
C ALA A 39 5.95 -16.60 13.03
N LEU A 40 6.90 -16.62 12.10
CA LEU A 40 6.75 -15.95 10.82
C LEU A 40 5.63 -16.56 9.95
N ALA A 41 5.53 -17.90 9.93
CA ALA A 41 4.47 -18.59 9.19
C ALA A 41 3.10 -18.34 9.81
N GLY A 42 2.99 -18.34 11.15
CA GLY A 42 1.79 -17.97 11.90
C GLY A 42 1.34 -16.54 11.60
N ALA A 43 2.26 -15.57 11.66
CA ALA A 43 1.96 -14.18 11.33
C ALA A 43 1.44 -14.00 9.90
N ARG A 44 1.94 -14.79 8.95
CA ARG A 44 1.42 -14.81 7.56
C ARG A 44 0.02 -15.39 7.47
N ALA A 45 -0.29 -16.39 8.28
CA ALA A 45 -1.58 -17.05 8.26
C ALA A 45 -2.71 -16.20 8.90
N LEU A 46 -2.39 -15.11 9.60
CA LEU A 46 -3.36 -14.17 10.16
C LEU A 46 -4.25 -13.46 9.12
N SER A 47 -3.92 -13.57 7.82
CA SER A 47 -4.81 -13.10 6.74
C SER A 47 -5.83 -14.14 6.27
N ARG A 48 -5.82 -15.36 6.83
CA ARG A 48 -6.69 -16.46 6.43
C ARG A 48 -7.79 -16.65 7.44
N GLY A 49 -9.02 -16.63 7.00
CA GLY A 49 -10.20 -16.82 7.85
C GLY A 49 -11.21 -15.66 7.72
N ALA A 50 -12.47 -15.99 7.95
CA ALA A 50 -13.57 -15.04 7.78
C ALA A 50 -13.72 -14.05 8.95
N ASP A 51 -13.16 -14.40 10.11
CA ASP A 51 -13.22 -13.59 11.32
C ASP A 51 -11.92 -13.71 12.14
N SER A 52 -11.81 -12.93 13.21
CA SER A 52 -10.61 -12.89 14.06
C SER A 52 -10.28 -14.26 14.67
N ALA A 53 -11.29 -15.00 15.11
CA ALA A 53 -11.08 -16.31 15.74
C ALA A 53 -10.53 -17.34 14.74
N ALA A 54 -11.12 -17.39 13.53
CA ALA A 54 -10.63 -18.25 12.46
C ALA A 54 -9.21 -17.88 12.01
N GLN A 55 -8.87 -16.58 11.99
CA GLN A 55 -7.54 -16.08 11.67
C GLN A 55 -6.50 -16.47 12.72
N GLU A 56 -6.84 -16.37 14.01
CA GLU A 56 -5.98 -16.78 15.13
C GLU A 56 -5.76 -18.30 15.13
N GLN A 57 -6.81 -19.07 14.85
CA GLN A 57 -6.71 -20.52 14.73
C GLN A 57 -5.80 -20.91 13.54
N ALA A 58 -6.00 -20.28 12.37
CA ALA A 58 -5.15 -20.51 11.20
C ALA A 58 -3.68 -20.17 11.46
N ALA A 59 -3.42 -19.11 12.23
CA ALA A 59 -2.08 -18.73 12.65
C ALA A 59 -1.45 -19.79 13.55
N SER A 60 -2.20 -20.28 14.56
CA SER A 60 -1.75 -21.31 15.47
C SER A 60 -1.44 -22.63 14.74
N ASP A 61 -2.37 -23.13 13.94
CA ASP A 61 -2.21 -24.38 13.18
C ASP A 61 -1.01 -24.32 12.22
N THR A 62 -0.85 -23.17 11.55
CA THR A 62 0.28 -22.96 10.65
C THR A 62 1.60 -22.91 11.42
N ALA A 63 1.65 -22.22 12.55
CA ALA A 63 2.84 -22.14 13.39
C ALA A 63 3.26 -23.53 13.88
N LEU A 64 2.32 -24.32 14.41
CA LEU A 64 2.56 -25.71 14.85
C LEU A 64 3.13 -26.57 13.72
N SER A 65 2.49 -26.52 12.54
CA SER A 65 2.94 -27.29 11.39
C SER A 65 4.37 -26.93 10.95
N TYR A 66 4.70 -25.64 10.92
CA TYR A 66 6.04 -25.18 10.53
C TYR A 66 7.08 -25.49 11.58
N PHE A 67 6.73 -25.43 12.87
CA PHE A 67 7.62 -25.79 13.96
C PHE A 67 8.08 -27.25 13.84
N HIS A 68 7.14 -28.19 13.76
CA HIS A 68 7.45 -29.62 13.67
C HIS A 68 8.18 -30.02 12.38
N LYS A 69 7.92 -29.33 11.25
CA LYS A 69 8.69 -29.53 10.02
C LYS A 69 10.14 -29.09 10.14
N ASN A 70 10.42 -28.07 10.95
CA ASN A 70 11.75 -27.50 11.11
C ASN A 70 12.54 -28.08 12.30
N PHE A 71 11.86 -28.64 13.29
CA PHE A 71 12.50 -29.36 14.41
C PHE A 71 11.92 -30.78 14.50
N PRO A 72 12.55 -31.77 13.83
CA PRO A 72 12.05 -33.14 13.85
C PRO A 72 12.27 -33.79 15.19
N ASN A 73 11.38 -34.74 15.57
CA ASN A 73 11.53 -35.57 16.75
C ASN A 73 12.87 -36.32 16.72
N GLY A 74 13.50 -36.43 17.88
CA GLY A 74 14.76 -37.16 18.03
C GLY A 74 16.00 -36.42 17.52
N TYR A 75 15.89 -35.13 17.14
CA TYR A 75 17.05 -34.35 16.71
C TYR A 75 18.12 -34.28 17.81
N LEU A 76 19.34 -34.76 17.52
CA LEU A 76 20.44 -34.93 18.50
C LEU A 76 20.02 -35.63 19.78
N SER A 77 19.19 -36.67 19.68
CA SER A 77 18.66 -37.48 20.78
C SER A 77 17.76 -36.72 21.76
N THR A 78 17.22 -35.57 21.43
CA THR A 78 16.30 -34.78 22.28
C THR A 78 14.94 -35.44 22.56
N GLY A 79 14.67 -36.63 22.04
CA GLY A 79 13.40 -37.31 22.22
C GLY A 79 12.25 -36.72 21.41
N THR A 80 11.02 -36.97 21.84
CA THR A 80 9.82 -36.37 21.24
C THR A 80 9.64 -34.96 21.76
N ILE A 81 9.55 -33.99 20.87
CA ILE A 81 9.26 -32.60 21.23
C ILE A 81 7.73 -32.40 21.32
N GLY A 82 7.29 -31.75 22.40
CA GLY A 82 5.89 -31.31 22.54
C GLY A 82 5.56 -30.13 21.61
N ASP A 83 4.27 -29.87 21.50
CA ASP A 83 3.80 -28.70 20.77
C ASP A 83 4.31 -27.41 21.43
N PRO A 84 4.81 -26.45 20.65
CA PRO A 84 5.14 -25.14 21.17
C PRO A 84 3.87 -24.41 21.62
N THR A 85 3.98 -23.55 22.61
CA THR A 85 2.91 -22.63 22.98
C THR A 85 2.87 -21.49 21.94
N VAL A 86 1.75 -21.37 21.24
CA VAL A 86 1.50 -20.29 20.29
C VAL A 86 0.48 -19.33 20.88
N THR A 87 0.84 -18.06 21.02
CA THR A 87 -0.07 -17.01 21.48
C THR A 87 -0.19 -15.91 20.43
N VAL A 88 -1.41 -15.44 20.19
CA VAL A 88 -1.69 -14.30 19.31
C VAL A 88 -2.23 -13.18 20.17
N VAL A 89 -1.59 -12.01 20.09
CA VAL A 89 -2.00 -10.80 20.82
C VAL A 89 -2.30 -9.69 19.83
N ASN A 90 -3.47 -9.07 19.98
CA ASN A 90 -3.92 -7.95 19.16
C ASN A 90 -3.79 -6.65 19.97
N THR A 91 -2.99 -5.70 19.49
CA THR A 91 -2.79 -4.39 20.13
C THR A 91 -3.01 -3.31 19.08
N GLY A 92 -4.24 -2.77 19.03
CA GLY A 92 -4.63 -1.83 17.96
C GLY A 92 -4.42 -2.45 16.56
N PRO A 93 -3.67 -1.79 15.67
CA PRO A 93 -3.38 -2.30 14.33
C PRO A 93 -2.25 -3.34 14.27
N LEU A 94 -1.67 -3.71 15.42
CA LEU A 94 -0.56 -4.67 15.50
C LEU A 94 -1.07 -6.03 15.98
N ARG A 95 -0.67 -7.09 15.29
CA ARG A 95 -0.92 -8.48 15.69
C ARG A 95 0.40 -9.21 15.86
N THR A 96 0.64 -9.71 17.07
CA THR A 96 1.90 -10.36 17.44
C THR A 96 1.66 -11.84 17.67
N VAL A 97 2.39 -12.67 16.96
CA VAL A 97 2.44 -14.13 17.17
C VAL A 97 3.70 -14.45 17.92
N THR A 98 3.55 -15.03 19.12
CA THR A 98 4.66 -15.50 19.95
C THR A 98 4.65 -17.02 19.99
N VAL A 99 5.77 -17.61 19.68
CA VAL A 99 6.00 -19.07 19.74
C VAL A 99 7.03 -19.37 20.81
N THR A 100 6.64 -20.09 21.84
CA THR A 100 7.52 -20.51 22.94
C THR A 100 7.65 -22.02 22.92
N SER A 101 8.88 -22.51 22.99
CA SER A 101 9.15 -23.95 23.03
C SER A 101 10.32 -24.28 23.95
N MET A 102 10.29 -25.51 24.45
CA MET A 102 11.34 -26.08 25.28
C MET A 102 11.63 -27.51 24.84
N VAL A 103 12.90 -27.87 24.83
CA VAL A 103 13.35 -29.26 24.63
C VAL A 103 14.37 -29.65 25.70
N LEU A 104 14.33 -30.89 26.11
CA LEU A 104 15.32 -31.43 27.02
C LEU A 104 16.46 -32.06 26.19
N PHE A 105 17.66 -31.52 26.33
CA PHE A 105 18.86 -32.04 25.68
C PHE A 105 19.55 -33.06 26.57
N PRO A 106 19.68 -34.34 26.17
CA PRO A 106 20.37 -35.37 26.95
C PRO A 106 21.90 -35.18 26.83
N SER A 107 22.53 -34.84 27.95
CA SER A 107 23.98 -34.71 27.98
C SER A 107 24.65 -36.08 28.21
N THR A 108 25.75 -36.31 27.52
CA THR A 108 26.49 -37.56 27.60
C THR A 108 27.59 -37.51 28.68
N PHE A 109 28.35 -36.43 28.71
CA PHE A 109 29.49 -36.26 29.61
C PHE A 109 29.14 -35.38 30.81
N MET A 110 28.27 -34.38 30.68
CA MET A 110 27.83 -33.52 31.78
C MET A 110 27.12 -34.33 32.90
N ARG A 111 26.49 -35.45 32.60
CA ARG A 111 25.86 -36.34 33.59
C ARG A 111 26.83 -36.92 34.63
N LEU A 112 28.15 -36.91 34.31
CA LEU A 112 29.19 -37.31 35.25
C LEU A 112 29.29 -36.37 36.47
N PHE A 113 28.79 -35.14 36.33
CA PHE A 113 28.79 -34.12 37.38
C PHE A 113 27.53 -34.18 38.27
N GLY A 114 26.61 -35.10 38.01
CA GLY A 114 25.42 -35.31 38.81
C GLY A 114 24.12 -35.43 38.00
N PRO A 115 23.06 -35.99 38.58
CA PRO A 115 21.81 -36.28 37.92
C PRO A 115 21.06 -35.04 37.41
N ALA A 116 21.32 -33.86 37.98
CA ALA A 116 20.73 -32.59 37.50
C ALA A 116 21.25 -32.17 36.09
N ALA A 117 22.39 -32.71 35.68
CA ALA A 117 22.96 -32.44 34.38
C ALA A 117 22.57 -33.47 33.29
N ASN A 118 21.74 -34.45 33.59
CA ASN A 118 21.34 -35.50 32.65
C ASN A 118 20.51 -34.95 31.47
N ASN A 119 19.63 -33.98 31.75
CA ASN A 119 18.74 -33.37 30.76
C ASN A 119 18.75 -31.85 30.95
N THR A 120 19.44 -31.18 30.09
CA THR A 120 19.53 -29.70 30.13
C THR A 120 18.37 -29.10 29.35
N PRO A 121 17.49 -28.26 29.96
CA PRO A 121 16.42 -27.62 29.26
C PRO A 121 16.96 -26.52 28.32
N ILE A 122 16.55 -26.57 27.08
CA ILE A 122 16.80 -25.53 26.07
C ILE A 122 15.48 -24.83 25.76
N ASN A 123 15.41 -23.55 26.05
CA ASN A 123 14.22 -22.74 25.83
C ASN A 123 14.42 -21.80 24.66
N THR A 124 13.34 -21.50 23.92
CA THR A 124 13.34 -20.48 22.90
C THR A 124 12.02 -19.74 22.87
N VAL A 125 12.08 -18.47 22.51
CA VAL A 125 10.91 -17.62 22.25
C VAL A 125 11.17 -16.92 20.92
N ALA A 126 10.21 -16.99 20.02
CA ALA A 126 10.21 -16.28 18.76
C ALA A 126 8.97 -15.39 18.64
N ILE A 127 9.13 -14.20 18.11
CA ILE A 127 8.07 -13.21 17.98
C ILE A 127 8.03 -12.70 16.55
N ALA A 128 6.85 -12.74 15.95
CA ALA A 128 6.61 -12.11 14.66
C ALA A 128 5.39 -11.18 14.75
N THR A 129 5.51 -9.98 14.24
CA THR A 129 4.44 -8.98 14.27
C THR A 129 3.95 -8.70 12.86
N ARG A 130 2.62 -8.63 12.69
CA ARG A 130 1.96 -8.16 11.48
C ARG A 130 1.16 -6.90 11.81
N ARG A 131 1.30 -5.88 10.96
CA ARG A 131 0.44 -4.69 11.01
C ARG A 131 -0.80 -4.92 10.14
N ASP A 132 -1.94 -4.36 10.56
CA ASP A 132 -3.11 -4.28 9.69
C ASP A 132 -2.82 -3.35 8.50
N VAL A 133 -3.51 -3.58 7.40
CA VAL A 133 -3.35 -2.83 6.16
C VAL A 133 -4.58 -1.98 5.92
N ASN A 134 -4.39 -0.69 5.66
CA ASN A 134 -5.40 0.20 5.15
C ASN A 134 -5.02 0.53 3.71
N VAL A 135 -5.79 0.06 2.74
CA VAL A 135 -5.50 0.28 1.33
C VAL A 135 -6.71 0.85 0.60
N VAL A 136 -6.47 1.90 -0.19
CA VAL A 136 -7.45 2.41 -1.14
C VAL A 136 -7.03 2.02 -2.56
N LEU A 137 -7.90 1.28 -3.25
CA LEU A 137 -7.77 1.05 -4.67
C LEU A 137 -8.20 2.32 -5.39
N VAL A 138 -7.33 2.86 -6.24
CA VAL A 138 -7.60 4.01 -7.10
C VAL A 138 -7.55 3.51 -8.54
N LEU A 139 -8.73 3.27 -9.12
CA LEU A 139 -8.86 2.62 -10.42
C LEU A 139 -9.23 3.63 -11.50
N ASP A 140 -8.41 3.69 -12.52
CA ASP A 140 -8.72 4.35 -13.78
C ASP A 140 -9.86 3.63 -14.50
N HIS A 141 -10.87 4.38 -14.93
CA HIS A 141 -11.93 3.88 -15.81
C HIS A 141 -12.12 4.82 -17.02
N SER A 142 -11.03 5.45 -17.48
CA SER A 142 -11.03 6.33 -18.65
C SER A 142 -11.32 5.61 -19.97
N GLY A 143 -11.57 6.39 -21.00
CA GLY A 143 -11.97 5.91 -22.33
C GLY A 143 -10.93 5.04 -23.03
N SER A 144 -9.65 5.18 -22.72
CA SER A 144 -8.56 4.34 -23.25
C SER A 144 -8.76 2.86 -22.89
N LEU A 145 -9.14 2.56 -21.64
CA LEU A 145 -9.46 1.22 -21.21
C LEU A 145 -10.68 0.61 -21.92
N GLY A 146 -11.69 1.45 -22.21
CA GLY A 146 -12.85 1.04 -23.00
C GLY A 146 -12.48 0.70 -24.44
N THR A 147 -11.71 1.56 -25.08
CA THR A 147 -11.29 1.45 -26.48
C THR A 147 -10.35 0.26 -26.71
N SER A 148 -9.44 0.00 -25.75
CA SER A 148 -8.50 -1.13 -25.81
C SER A 148 -9.10 -2.48 -25.43
N GLY A 149 -10.35 -2.50 -24.93
CA GLY A 149 -10.96 -3.71 -24.36
C GLY A 149 -10.38 -4.18 -23.02
N SER A 150 -9.57 -3.34 -22.37
CA SER A 150 -8.87 -3.65 -21.12
C SER A 150 -9.71 -3.46 -19.85
N CYS A 151 -10.91 -2.87 -19.97
CA CYS A 151 -11.81 -2.60 -18.87
C CYS A 151 -12.21 -3.87 -18.09
N THR A 152 -12.63 -4.93 -18.78
CA THR A 152 -13.02 -6.20 -18.14
C THR A 152 -11.85 -6.93 -17.48
N PRO A 153 -10.69 -7.10 -18.11
CA PRO A 153 -9.50 -7.65 -17.44
C PRO A 153 -9.06 -6.86 -16.20
N MET A 154 -9.10 -5.54 -16.24
CA MET A 154 -8.79 -4.67 -15.09
C MET A 154 -9.72 -4.98 -13.92
N LYS A 155 -11.04 -5.03 -14.15
CA LYS A 155 -12.02 -5.38 -13.13
C LYS A 155 -11.75 -6.74 -12.49
N ALA A 156 -11.43 -7.75 -13.29
CA ALA A 156 -11.13 -9.09 -12.80
C ALA A 156 -9.87 -9.10 -11.92
N ALA A 157 -8.81 -8.41 -12.34
CA ALA A 157 -7.56 -8.31 -11.57
C ALA A 157 -7.75 -7.53 -10.27
N ALA A 158 -8.47 -6.41 -10.29
CA ALA A 158 -8.78 -5.61 -9.11
C ALA A 158 -9.67 -6.37 -8.11
N THR A 159 -10.65 -7.15 -8.58
CA THR A 159 -11.48 -7.99 -7.70
C THR A 159 -10.65 -9.11 -7.06
N ALA A 160 -9.78 -9.77 -7.83
CA ALA A 160 -8.90 -10.82 -7.30
C ALA A 160 -7.93 -10.29 -6.23
N PHE A 161 -7.50 -9.03 -6.34
CA PHE A 161 -6.63 -8.37 -5.36
C PHE A 161 -7.24 -8.32 -3.96
N LEU A 162 -8.56 -8.22 -3.83
CA LEU A 162 -9.24 -8.14 -2.53
C LEU A 162 -9.02 -9.40 -1.67
N SER A 163 -8.82 -10.56 -2.28
CA SER A 163 -8.63 -11.84 -1.59
C SER A 163 -7.34 -11.93 -0.76
N HIS A 164 -6.44 -10.98 -0.91
CA HIS A 164 -5.17 -10.95 -0.16
C HIS A 164 -5.30 -10.30 1.23
N PHE A 165 -6.41 -9.61 1.52
CA PHE A 165 -6.61 -8.85 2.76
C PHE A 165 -7.52 -9.60 3.74
N ALA A 166 -7.28 -9.36 5.03
CA ALA A 166 -7.98 -10.02 6.12
C ALA A 166 -9.29 -9.30 6.46
N LEU A 167 -10.42 -9.94 6.22
CA LEU A 167 -11.75 -9.42 6.60
C LEU A 167 -11.83 -9.14 8.10
N GLY A 168 -12.51 -8.04 8.46
CA GLY A 168 -12.68 -7.62 9.84
C GLY A 168 -11.44 -6.97 10.48
N ARG A 169 -10.30 -6.91 9.77
CA ARG A 169 -9.04 -6.33 10.27
C ARG A 169 -8.39 -5.36 9.30
N ASP A 170 -8.10 -5.81 8.08
CA ASP A 170 -7.59 -4.91 7.05
C ASP A 170 -8.76 -4.06 6.52
N ASN A 171 -8.51 -2.78 6.23
CA ASN A 171 -9.50 -1.92 5.63
C ASN A 171 -9.20 -1.72 4.15
N VAL A 172 -10.20 -1.91 3.31
CA VAL A 172 -10.09 -1.68 1.87
C VAL A 172 -11.15 -0.68 1.45
N GLY A 173 -10.76 0.30 0.63
CA GLY A 173 -11.66 1.27 0.00
C GLY A 173 -11.50 1.27 -1.51
N LEU A 174 -12.48 1.82 -2.21
CA LEU A 174 -12.46 1.99 -3.65
C LEU A 174 -12.72 3.44 -4.03
N VAL A 175 -11.80 3.99 -4.78
CA VAL A 175 -11.95 5.27 -5.49
C VAL A 175 -11.80 4.98 -6.97
N THR A 176 -12.72 5.48 -7.79
CA THR A 176 -12.57 5.44 -9.23
C THR A 176 -12.39 6.84 -9.79
N PHE A 177 -11.70 6.94 -10.93
CA PHE A 177 -11.52 8.21 -11.61
C PHE A 177 -11.57 8.05 -13.13
N ALA A 178 -12.14 9.05 -13.76
CA ALA A 178 -12.11 9.29 -15.20
C ALA A 178 -11.99 10.80 -15.43
N THR A 179 -13.01 11.50 -15.87
CA THR A 179 -13.04 12.98 -15.91
C THR A 179 -13.06 13.57 -14.49
N GLY A 180 -13.89 13.04 -13.62
CA GLY A 180 -13.91 13.31 -12.19
C GLY A 180 -13.45 12.07 -11.40
N SER A 181 -13.59 12.12 -10.08
CA SER A 181 -13.33 11.00 -9.20
C SER A 181 -14.47 10.81 -8.19
N ALA A 182 -14.64 9.58 -7.73
CA ALA A 182 -15.63 9.24 -6.71
C ALA A 182 -15.03 8.31 -5.66
N VAL A 183 -15.48 8.45 -4.41
CA VAL A 183 -15.30 7.42 -3.40
C VAL A 183 -16.50 6.47 -3.56
N ASP A 184 -16.30 5.38 -4.30
CA ASP A 184 -17.37 4.42 -4.58
C ASP A 184 -17.66 3.54 -3.37
N VAL A 185 -16.61 3.16 -2.63
CA VAL A 185 -16.71 2.44 -1.37
C VAL A 185 -15.73 3.08 -0.38
N PRO A 186 -16.22 3.70 0.71
CA PRO A 186 -15.37 4.20 1.79
C PRO A 186 -14.53 3.08 2.42
N LEU A 187 -13.38 3.46 2.99
CA LEU A 187 -12.48 2.53 3.69
C LEU A 187 -13.23 1.79 4.82
N ASN A 188 -13.27 0.46 4.73
CA ASN A 188 -13.93 -0.39 5.72
C ASN A 188 -13.36 -1.79 5.76
N SER A 189 -13.60 -2.53 6.85
CA SER A 189 -13.11 -3.89 7.04
C SER A 189 -14.06 -4.99 6.55
N SER A 190 -15.28 -4.62 6.08
CA SER A 190 -16.29 -5.55 5.55
C SER A 190 -16.44 -5.41 4.03
N PHE A 191 -15.35 -5.16 3.35
CA PHE A 191 -15.25 -4.75 1.94
C PHE A 191 -15.69 -5.81 0.90
N THR A 192 -16.10 -7.00 1.32
CA THR A 192 -16.60 -8.08 0.43
C THR A 192 -18.04 -8.46 0.74
N SER A 193 -18.82 -7.62 1.42
CA SER A 193 -20.17 -7.97 1.83
C SER A 193 -21.14 -6.77 1.84
N GLY A 194 -22.39 -7.04 1.54
CA GLY A 194 -23.48 -6.05 1.61
C GLY A 194 -23.30 -4.88 0.64
N ALA A 195 -23.68 -3.69 1.08
CA ALA A 195 -23.57 -2.46 0.29
C ALA A 195 -22.10 -1.99 0.08
N THR A 196 -21.18 -2.56 0.83
CA THR A 196 -19.74 -2.25 0.76
C THR A 196 -18.94 -3.32 -0.01
N ASP A 197 -19.61 -4.21 -0.73
CA ASP A 197 -18.95 -5.21 -1.58
C ASP A 197 -18.27 -4.54 -2.76
N ILE A 198 -16.97 -4.32 -2.61
CA ILE A 198 -16.12 -3.70 -3.63
C ILE A 198 -16.14 -4.49 -4.95
N GLY A 199 -16.19 -5.82 -4.88
CA GLY A 199 -16.25 -6.67 -6.07
C GLY A 199 -17.48 -6.40 -6.93
N THR A 200 -18.64 -6.24 -6.29
CA THR A 200 -19.91 -5.87 -6.96
C THR A 200 -19.82 -4.48 -7.57
N VAL A 201 -19.27 -3.51 -6.85
CA VAL A 201 -19.09 -2.14 -7.36
C VAL A 201 -18.14 -2.12 -8.56
N ILE A 202 -16.99 -2.80 -8.47
CA ILE A 202 -16.02 -2.93 -9.58
C ILE A 202 -16.70 -3.54 -10.82
N ALA A 203 -17.54 -4.57 -10.65
CA ALA A 203 -18.24 -5.20 -11.78
C ALA A 203 -19.13 -4.19 -12.54
N GLY A 204 -19.71 -3.21 -11.84
CA GLY A 204 -20.55 -2.15 -12.42
C GLY A 204 -19.80 -1.01 -13.13
N ILE A 205 -18.48 -0.90 -13.00
CA ILE A 205 -17.69 0.18 -13.60
C ILE A 205 -17.82 0.17 -15.14
N ASN A 206 -18.01 1.34 -15.74
CA ASN A 206 -17.96 1.55 -17.19
C ASN A 206 -16.75 2.43 -17.53
N CYS A 207 -15.94 1.99 -18.49
CA CYS A 207 -14.73 2.70 -18.87
C CYS A 207 -15.02 3.68 -20.01
N ASN A 208 -14.96 4.99 -19.68
CA ASN A 208 -15.17 6.11 -20.62
C ASN A 208 -14.55 7.42 -20.09
N ASN A 209 -14.57 8.46 -20.90
CA ASN A 209 -14.15 9.82 -20.55
C ASN A 209 -12.63 10.03 -20.39
N SER A 210 -12.24 11.14 -19.73
CA SER A 210 -10.86 11.62 -19.56
C SER A 210 -10.14 10.93 -18.39
N THR A 211 -8.92 11.39 -18.04
CA THR A 211 -8.06 10.78 -17.02
C THR A 211 -7.62 11.85 -16.01
N ASN A 212 -8.30 11.91 -14.86
CA ASN A 212 -8.07 12.86 -13.76
C ASN A 212 -7.39 12.17 -12.56
N SER A 213 -6.14 11.83 -12.72
CA SER A 213 -5.35 11.06 -11.76
C SER A 213 -5.17 11.78 -10.42
N SER A 214 -4.96 13.10 -10.43
CA SER A 214 -4.74 13.90 -9.22
C SER A 214 -5.94 13.86 -8.28
N SER A 215 -7.15 13.93 -8.82
CA SER A 215 -8.38 13.86 -8.06
C SER A 215 -8.54 12.49 -7.40
N GLY A 216 -8.33 11.41 -8.15
CA GLY A 216 -8.41 10.04 -7.61
C GLY A 216 -7.43 9.82 -6.46
N LEU A 217 -6.18 10.20 -6.63
CA LEU A 217 -5.14 10.09 -5.59
C LEU A 217 -5.50 10.87 -4.33
N TRP A 218 -5.95 12.13 -4.49
CA TRP A 218 -6.24 12.98 -3.33
C TRP A 218 -7.47 12.51 -2.56
N ARG A 219 -8.51 12.00 -3.24
CA ARG A 219 -9.67 11.40 -2.57
C ARG A 219 -9.28 10.17 -1.75
N ALA A 220 -8.47 9.30 -2.32
CA ALA A 220 -7.96 8.13 -1.60
C ALA A 220 -7.16 8.52 -0.34
N TYR A 221 -6.36 9.58 -0.44
CA TYR A 221 -5.63 10.12 0.71
C TYR A 221 -6.58 10.62 1.80
N LYS A 222 -7.65 11.31 1.44
CA LYS A 222 -8.64 11.80 2.42
C LYS A 222 -9.32 10.66 3.19
N GLU A 223 -9.59 9.53 2.55
CA GLU A 223 -10.12 8.33 3.22
C GLU A 223 -9.12 7.79 4.26
N LEU A 224 -7.84 7.68 3.91
CA LEU A 224 -6.79 7.23 4.83
C LEU A 224 -6.54 8.23 5.97
N ALA A 225 -6.58 9.52 5.66
CA ALA A 225 -6.43 10.59 6.64
C ALA A 225 -7.59 10.62 7.64
N ALA A 226 -8.82 10.41 7.18
CA ALA A 226 -10.01 10.36 8.03
C ALA A 226 -9.98 9.14 8.97
N LEU A 227 -9.49 7.99 8.50
CA LEU A 227 -9.31 6.80 9.33
C LEU A 227 -8.21 7.00 10.41
N ASN A 228 -7.17 7.74 10.10
CA ASN A 228 -6.07 8.14 10.98
C ASN A 228 -5.48 7.01 11.85
N GLN A 229 -4.98 5.96 11.20
CA GLN A 229 -4.32 4.83 11.87
C GLN A 229 -2.82 4.79 11.57
N PRO A 230 -1.97 5.56 12.26
CA PRO A 230 -0.54 5.67 11.96
C PRO A 230 0.25 4.36 12.22
N GLY A 231 -0.28 3.46 13.04
CA GLY A 231 0.34 2.15 13.34
C GLY A 231 0.11 1.09 12.27
N ALA A 232 -0.90 1.27 11.40
CA ALA A 232 -1.17 0.39 10.27
C ALA A 232 -0.26 0.71 9.08
N LEU A 233 -0.22 -0.20 8.09
CA LEU A 233 0.30 0.14 6.77
C LEU A 233 -0.77 0.90 5.99
N ASN A 234 -0.59 2.19 5.79
CA ASN A 234 -1.48 3.01 4.97
C ASN A 234 -0.96 3.05 3.53
N ALA A 235 -1.75 2.59 2.58
CA ALA A 235 -1.34 2.44 1.19
C ALA A 235 -2.41 2.90 0.19
N ILE A 236 -1.95 3.36 -0.96
CA ILE A 236 -2.76 3.58 -2.15
C ILE A 236 -2.25 2.64 -3.24
N LEU A 237 -3.16 1.90 -3.89
CA LEU A 237 -2.87 1.22 -5.14
C LEU A 237 -3.47 2.03 -6.28
N PHE A 238 -2.61 2.71 -7.04
CA PHE A 238 -2.98 3.54 -8.18
C PHE A 238 -2.80 2.75 -9.48
N PHE A 239 -3.88 2.60 -10.24
CA PHE A 239 -3.89 1.90 -11.54
C PHE A 239 -4.32 2.86 -12.64
N THR A 240 -3.57 2.87 -13.76
CA THR A 240 -3.91 3.59 -15.00
C THR A 240 -3.29 2.93 -16.23
N ASP A 241 -3.87 3.15 -17.40
CA ASP A 241 -3.32 2.76 -18.72
C ASP A 241 -2.80 3.94 -19.53
N GLY A 242 -2.91 5.17 -19.00
CA GLY A 242 -2.61 6.37 -19.76
C GLY A 242 -2.02 7.53 -18.99
N MET A 243 -1.78 8.61 -19.73
CA MET A 243 -1.35 9.90 -19.19
C MET A 243 -2.55 10.65 -18.61
N PRO A 244 -2.36 11.43 -17.53
CA PRO A 244 -3.37 12.36 -17.06
C PRO A 244 -3.73 13.37 -18.16
N THR A 245 -5.02 13.52 -18.42
CA THR A 245 -5.54 14.45 -19.44
C THR A 245 -6.44 15.53 -18.86
N SER A 246 -6.78 15.42 -17.58
CA SER A 246 -7.61 16.37 -16.86
C SER A 246 -7.20 16.49 -15.40
N PHE A 247 -7.59 17.59 -14.77
CA PHE A 247 -7.43 17.81 -13.33
C PHE A 247 -8.55 18.72 -12.81
N THR A 248 -8.84 18.61 -11.52
CA THR A 248 -9.84 19.45 -10.87
C THR A 248 -9.16 20.62 -10.22
N ALA A 249 -9.56 21.85 -10.57
CA ALA A 249 -8.91 23.06 -10.11
C ALA A 249 -9.90 24.22 -9.89
N TRP A 250 -9.41 25.28 -9.26
CA TRP A 250 -10.03 26.59 -9.30
C TRP A 250 -9.60 27.30 -10.57
N ASN A 251 -10.58 27.61 -11.43
CA ASN A 251 -10.34 28.19 -12.73
C ASN A 251 -10.78 29.64 -12.77
N HIS A 252 -9.95 30.50 -13.31
CA HIS A 252 -10.31 31.87 -13.60
C HIS A 252 -11.11 31.95 -14.91
N VAL A 253 -12.31 32.53 -14.83
CA VAL A 253 -13.24 32.57 -15.95
C VAL A 253 -13.73 33.99 -16.18
N THR A 254 -13.96 34.31 -17.46
CA THR A 254 -14.46 35.64 -17.89
C THR A 254 -15.97 35.71 -17.97
N ASN A 255 -16.69 34.60 -17.77
CA ASN A 255 -18.13 34.55 -17.89
C ASN A 255 -18.85 35.43 -16.86
N THR A 256 -19.73 36.32 -17.29
CA THR A 256 -20.47 37.28 -16.47
C THR A 256 -21.46 36.63 -15.46
N GLY A 257 -21.83 35.38 -15.64
CA GLY A 257 -22.67 34.63 -14.68
C GLY A 257 -21.98 34.28 -13.37
N CYS A 258 -20.64 34.33 -13.32
CA CYS A 258 -19.79 34.10 -12.13
C CYS A 258 -19.12 35.38 -11.64
N SER A 259 -19.66 36.51 -11.93
CA SER A 259 -19.03 37.82 -11.92
C SER A 259 -18.53 38.36 -10.58
N ALA A 260 -18.90 37.77 -9.44
CA ALA A 260 -18.48 38.32 -8.16
C ALA A 260 -17.00 38.07 -7.82
N MET A 261 -16.36 37.04 -8.37
CA MET A 261 -14.98 36.66 -7.99
C MET A 261 -14.07 36.19 -9.13
N GLY A 262 -14.61 35.94 -10.33
CA GLY A 262 -13.80 35.47 -11.48
C GLY A 262 -13.26 34.03 -11.35
N TRP A 263 -13.61 33.30 -10.28
CA TRP A 263 -13.09 31.97 -10.00
C TRP A 263 -14.22 30.95 -9.80
N THR A 264 -14.05 29.77 -10.41
CA THR A 264 -14.97 28.65 -10.24
C THR A 264 -14.21 27.34 -10.15
N ALA A 265 -14.66 26.45 -9.27
CA ALA A 265 -14.07 25.12 -9.13
C ALA A 265 -14.67 24.15 -10.15
N GLY A 266 -13.82 23.36 -10.77
CA GLY A 266 -14.29 22.33 -11.68
C GLY A 266 -13.15 21.59 -12.39
N VAL A 267 -13.54 20.58 -13.18
CA VAL A 267 -12.60 19.78 -13.95
C VAL A 267 -12.26 20.46 -15.26
N ILE A 268 -10.97 20.59 -15.51
CA ILE A 268 -10.43 21.04 -16.80
C ILE A 268 -9.61 19.91 -17.40
N GLY A 269 -9.71 19.72 -18.69
CA GLY A 269 -8.96 18.69 -19.37
C GLY A 269 -8.76 18.96 -20.85
N TYR A 270 -7.97 18.09 -21.45
CA TYR A 270 -7.60 18.06 -22.85
C TYR A 270 -8.32 16.93 -23.59
N THR A 271 -8.86 17.18 -24.78
CA THR A 271 -9.59 16.18 -25.56
C THR A 271 -8.99 15.81 -26.91
N GLY A 272 -7.80 16.32 -27.22
CA GLY A 272 -7.14 16.05 -28.50
C GLY A 272 -6.89 17.30 -29.36
N VAL A 273 -6.21 17.10 -30.47
CA VAL A 273 -5.77 18.19 -31.40
C VAL A 273 -6.96 18.98 -31.91
N GLY A 274 -7.02 20.26 -31.56
CA GLY A 274 -8.00 21.22 -32.06
C GLY A 274 -9.10 21.64 -31.08
N ASN A 275 -9.22 20.99 -29.91
CA ASN A 275 -10.17 21.39 -28.86
C ASN A 275 -9.51 21.32 -27.48
N PRO A 276 -8.89 22.41 -27.02
CA PRO A 276 -7.98 22.37 -25.87
C PRO A 276 -8.64 22.13 -24.51
N ILE A 277 -9.94 22.32 -24.39
CA ILE A 277 -10.60 22.23 -23.07
C ILE A 277 -11.91 21.48 -23.18
N GLN A 278 -12.03 20.40 -22.42
CA GLN A 278 -13.33 19.81 -22.12
C GLN A 278 -13.75 20.21 -20.71
N THR A 279 -14.84 20.92 -20.61
CA THR A 279 -15.50 21.13 -19.32
C THR A 279 -16.31 19.89 -18.99
N ALA A 280 -15.91 19.17 -17.96
CA ALA A 280 -16.75 18.12 -17.42
C ALA A 280 -17.71 18.70 -16.40
N THR A 281 -18.99 18.44 -16.62
CA THR A 281 -20.09 18.90 -15.78
C THR A 281 -20.25 18.09 -14.47
N GLN A 282 -19.30 17.26 -14.09
CA GLN A 282 -19.36 16.57 -12.81
C GLN A 282 -18.94 17.54 -11.71
N SER A 283 -19.95 18.08 -11.01
CA SER A 283 -19.73 18.72 -9.72
C SER A 283 -19.19 17.67 -8.77
N GLU A 284 -17.92 17.73 -8.48
CA GLU A 284 -17.40 17.02 -7.35
C GLU A 284 -18.07 17.58 -6.10
N SER A 285 -18.95 16.80 -5.47
CA SER A 285 -19.80 17.20 -4.34
C SER A 285 -19.05 17.69 -3.08
N VAL A 286 -17.73 17.77 -3.16
CA VAL A 286 -16.83 18.17 -2.07
C VAL A 286 -16.22 19.56 -2.27
N LEU A 287 -16.46 20.19 -3.40
CA LEU A 287 -15.94 21.53 -3.64
C LEU A 287 -16.87 22.56 -2.99
N PRO A 288 -16.32 23.57 -2.29
CA PRO A 288 -17.15 24.60 -1.70
C PRO A 288 -17.94 25.34 -2.79
N SER A 289 -19.24 25.52 -2.54
CA SER A 289 -20.08 26.31 -3.44
C SER A 289 -19.61 27.76 -3.44
N THR A 290 -19.20 28.23 -4.63
CA THR A 290 -18.82 29.64 -4.83
C THR A 290 -19.99 30.52 -5.27
N GLY A 291 -21.22 29.96 -5.33
CA GLY A 291 -22.37 30.63 -5.92
C GLY A 291 -22.39 30.60 -7.45
N CYS A 292 -21.33 30.09 -8.08
CA CYS A 292 -21.28 29.82 -9.51
C CYS A 292 -21.68 28.37 -9.77
N SER A 293 -22.77 28.14 -10.47
CA SER A 293 -23.16 26.78 -10.84
C SER A 293 -22.64 26.42 -12.22
N TRP A 294 -22.01 25.27 -12.33
CA TRP A 294 -21.62 24.67 -13.60
C TRP A 294 -22.79 24.08 -14.38
N SER A 295 -24.03 24.29 -13.92
CA SER A 295 -25.25 23.67 -14.43
C SER A 295 -25.61 24.03 -15.87
N GLY A 296 -24.84 24.91 -16.52
CA GLY A 296 -25.05 25.31 -17.92
C GLY A 296 -23.87 24.98 -18.86
N GLY A 297 -22.83 24.29 -18.36
CA GLY A 297 -21.59 24.05 -19.13
C GLY A 297 -20.76 25.33 -19.25
N MET A 298 -19.55 25.34 -18.67
CA MET A 298 -18.59 26.40 -18.96
C MET A 298 -18.12 26.26 -20.42
N ASN A 299 -18.16 27.36 -21.17
CA ASN A 299 -17.52 27.37 -22.47
C ASN A 299 -16.00 27.31 -22.23
N PRO A 300 -15.26 26.42 -22.91
CA PRO A 300 -13.80 26.42 -22.86
C PRO A 300 -13.15 27.76 -23.10
N ALA A 301 -13.76 28.58 -23.93
CA ALA A 301 -13.32 29.95 -24.23
C ALA A 301 -13.39 30.90 -23.00
N ASP A 302 -14.12 30.57 -21.97
CA ASP A 302 -14.25 31.39 -20.77
C ASP A 302 -13.07 31.23 -19.80
N VAL A 303 -12.28 30.15 -19.93
CA VAL A 303 -11.07 29.92 -19.13
C VAL A 303 -9.92 30.70 -19.69
N THR A 304 -9.34 31.60 -18.91
CA THR A 304 -8.34 32.57 -19.40
C THR A 304 -6.91 32.11 -19.16
N GLU A 305 -6.70 31.23 -18.23
CA GLU A 305 -5.36 30.77 -17.80
C GLU A 305 -5.38 29.37 -17.23
N VAL A 306 -4.26 28.68 -17.27
CA VAL A 306 -4.07 27.40 -16.59
C VAL A 306 -3.98 27.65 -15.08
N ALA A 307 -4.76 26.90 -14.28
CA ALA A 307 -4.70 26.99 -12.85
C ALA A 307 -3.32 26.59 -12.29
N ASN A 308 -2.82 27.32 -11.32
CA ASN A 308 -1.54 27.01 -10.64
C ASN A 308 -1.68 26.09 -9.41
N ARG A 309 -2.93 25.77 -9.04
CA ARG A 309 -3.26 24.83 -7.96
C ARG A 309 -4.48 24.01 -8.34
N ASP A 310 -4.50 22.75 -7.87
CA ASP A 310 -5.70 21.93 -7.97
C ASP A 310 -6.76 22.39 -6.93
N ALA A 311 -7.94 21.77 -6.98
CA ALA A 311 -9.05 22.13 -6.10
C ALA A 311 -8.77 21.86 -4.61
N TRP A 312 -7.77 21.10 -4.28
CA TRP A 312 -7.35 20.80 -2.91
C TRP A 312 -6.08 21.55 -2.51
N GLY A 313 -5.63 22.50 -3.35
CA GLY A 313 -4.50 23.38 -3.10
C GLY A 313 -3.14 22.74 -3.35
N ASN A 314 -3.07 21.58 -3.99
CA ASN A 314 -1.79 21.05 -4.44
C ASN A 314 -1.25 21.95 -5.53
N PRO A 315 0.02 22.39 -5.47
CA PRO A 315 0.60 23.21 -6.53
C PRO A 315 0.71 22.42 -7.83
N ILE A 316 0.54 23.11 -8.96
CA ILE A 316 0.65 22.56 -10.31
C ILE A 316 1.98 22.97 -10.95
N ASP A 317 2.77 23.75 -10.23
CA ASP A 317 4.03 24.39 -10.65
C ASP A 317 5.26 23.47 -10.61
N THR A 318 5.09 22.17 -10.80
CA THR A 318 6.21 21.23 -10.84
C THR A 318 6.86 21.21 -12.24
N THR A 319 8.17 20.95 -12.27
CA THR A 319 9.00 20.96 -13.49
C THR A 319 9.08 19.60 -14.19
N TYR A 320 8.18 18.69 -13.93
CA TYR A 320 8.28 17.34 -14.50
C TYR A 320 8.05 17.29 -16.00
N ALA A 321 6.98 17.87 -16.48
CA ALA A 321 6.78 18.09 -17.90
C ALA A 321 7.50 19.40 -18.24
N SER A 322 8.20 19.48 -19.33
CA SER A 322 9.11 20.58 -19.76
C SER A 322 8.55 22.02 -19.71
N VAL A 323 7.38 22.20 -19.12
CA VAL A 323 6.72 23.48 -18.87
C VAL A 323 6.49 23.64 -17.37
N THR A 324 7.16 24.61 -16.77
CA THR A 324 6.85 25.08 -15.42
C THR A 324 5.57 25.91 -15.50
N VAL A 325 4.47 25.35 -15.00
CA VAL A 325 3.24 26.13 -14.82
C VAL A 325 3.41 26.98 -13.56
N THR A 326 4.08 28.10 -13.69
CA THR A 326 4.18 29.10 -12.62
C THR A 326 3.14 30.19 -12.90
N GLY A 327 2.11 30.22 -12.07
CA GLY A 327 1.18 31.36 -11.94
C GLY A 327 0.72 32.08 -13.19
N SER A 328 -0.56 32.15 -13.37
CA SER A 328 -1.38 33.23 -13.97
C SER A 328 -1.18 33.71 -15.42
N THR A 329 -0.32 33.14 -16.27
CA THR A 329 -0.16 33.72 -17.63
C THR A 329 -0.05 32.71 -18.77
N LEU A 330 -0.10 31.40 -18.51
CA LEU A 330 -0.05 30.40 -19.58
C LEU A 330 -1.42 30.25 -20.24
N PRO A 331 -1.50 30.39 -21.57
CA PRO A 331 -2.74 30.15 -22.28
C PRO A 331 -3.19 28.69 -22.06
N PRO A 332 -4.49 28.45 -21.94
CA PRO A 332 -5.04 27.12 -21.69
C PRO A 332 -5.07 26.28 -22.98
N ASP A 333 -3.93 26.13 -23.64
CA ASP A 333 -3.79 25.26 -24.80
C ASP A 333 -3.64 23.75 -24.37
N SER A 334 -3.70 22.88 -25.37
CA SER A 334 -3.66 21.42 -25.14
C SER A 334 -2.40 20.94 -24.43
N THR A 335 -1.25 21.53 -24.74
CA THR A 335 0.05 21.16 -24.19
C THR A 335 0.15 21.61 -22.74
N ASN A 336 -0.22 22.85 -22.45
CA ASN A 336 -0.20 23.41 -21.10
C ASN A 336 -1.19 22.68 -20.19
N MET A 337 -2.38 22.33 -20.70
CA MET A 337 -3.38 21.58 -19.94
C MET A 337 -2.93 20.16 -19.62
N GLN A 338 -2.30 19.47 -20.56
CA GLN A 338 -1.75 18.15 -20.32
C GLN A 338 -0.60 18.20 -19.30
N ASN A 339 0.33 19.14 -19.45
CA ASN A 339 1.43 19.33 -18.52
C ASN A 339 0.92 19.69 -17.11
N ALA A 340 -0.11 20.53 -17.01
CA ALA A 340 -0.74 20.84 -15.72
C ALA A 340 -1.37 19.61 -15.08
N SER A 341 -2.02 18.75 -15.87
CA SER A 341 -2.62 17.49 -15.36
C SER A 341 -1.55 16.53 -14.81
N VAL A 342 -0.41 16.41 -15.50
CA VAL A 342 0.75 15.62 -15.04
C VAL A 342 1.32 16.24 -13.77
N ASN A 343 1.56 17.54 -13.74
CA ASN A 343 2.12 18.24 -12.59
C ASN A 343 1.19 18.16 -11.37
N ALA A 344 -0.12 18.30 -11.56
CA ALA A 344 -1.11 18.12 -10.48
C ALA A 344 -1.04 16.71 -9.88
N THR A 345 -0.88 15.70 -10.73
CA THR A 345 -0.76 14.29 -10.29
C THR A 345 0.49 14.06 -9.45
N ILE A 346 1.65 14.58 -9.89
CA ILE A 346 2.92 14.47 -9.16
C ILE A 346 2.85 15.22 -7.84
N SER A 347 2.36 16.45 -7.84
CA SER A 347 2.25 17.28 -6.63
C SER A 347 1.31 16.64 -5.60
N ALA A 348 0.17 16.12 -6.04
CA ALA A 348 -0.73 15.36 -5.16
C ALA A 348 -0.01 14.17 -4.53
N ALA A 349 0.68 13.36 -5.34
CA ALA A 349 1.42 12.19 -4.86
C ALA A 349 2.54 12.56 -3.87
N GLN A 350 3.31 13.60 -4.12
CA GLN A 350 4.37 14.09 -3.23
C GLN A 350 3.80 14.51 -1.87
N ARG A 351 2.70 15.27 -1.86
CA ARG A 351 2.05 15.72 -0.62
C ARG A 351 1.45 14.57 0.17
N ILE A 352 0.83 13.60 -0.51
CA ILE A 352 0.30 12.38 0.10
C ILE A 352 1.42 11.60 0.82
N ARG A 353 2.55 11.38 0.17
CA ARG A 353 3.67 10.65 0.77
C ARG A 353 4.34 11.40 1.92
N SER A 354 4.32 12.73 1.86
CA SER A 354 4.86 13.60 2.92
C SER A 354 3.95 13.67 4.15
N GLY A 355 2.70 13.20 4.05
CA GLY A 355 1.73 13.29 5.13
C GLY A 355 1.30 14.74 5.41
N VAL A 356 1.23 15.58 4.38
CA VAL A 356 0.80 16.97 4.51
C VAL A 356 -0.72 17.03 4.59
N GLU A 357 -1.19 17.71 5.58
CA GLU A 357 -2.60 17.82 5.93
C GLU A 357 -3.44 18.77 5.11
N THR A 358 -4.72 18.66 5.42
CA THR A 358 -5.88 19.45 4.98
C THR A 358 -5.53 20.86 4.50
N VAL A 359 -5.79 21.07 3.23
CA VAL A 359 -5.88 22.41 2.66
C VAL A 359 -7.28 22.92 2.91
N THR A 360 -7.43 23.93 3.74
CA THR A 360 -8.70 24.63 3.94
C THR A 360 -8.74 25.81 2.97
N TRP A 361 -9.71 25.81 2.05
CA TRP A 361 -9.93 26.90 1.14
C TRP A 361 -10.70 28.04 1.81
N THR A 362 -10.13 29.21 1.85
CA THR A 362 -10.86 30.47 1.90
C THR A 362 -10.55 31.21 0.61
N SER A 363 -11.57 31.41 -0.25
CA SER A 363 -11.45 32.07 -1.55
C SER A 363 -10.77 33.46 -1.42
N PRO A 364 -9.83 33.82 -2.28
CA PRO A 364 -9.01 33.10 -3.25
C PRO A 364 -7.65 32.64 -2.72
N THR A 365 -7.47 32.63 -1.41
CA THR A 365 -6.24 32.23 -0.73
C THR A 365 -6.36 30.84 -0.13
N VAL A 366 -5.43 29.97 -0.47
CA VAL A 366 -5.27 28.63 0.12
C VAL A 366 -4.56 28.77 1.46
N SER A 367 -5.23 28.44 2.55
CA SER A 367 -4.59 28.29 3.86
C SER A 367 -4.22 26.81 4.05
N VAL A 368 -2.94 26.52 4.20
CA VAL A 368 -2.48 25.20 4.65
C VAL A 368 -2.47 25.23 6.17
N SER A 369 -3.38 24.50 6.81
CA SER A 369 -3.28 24.32 8.26
C SER A 369 -2.29 23.19 8.55
N SER A 370 -1.15 23.54 9.13
CA SER A 370 -0.20 22.59 9.69
C SER A 370 -0.67 22.23 11.10
N GLY A 371 -1.08 21.02 11.38
CA GLY A 371 -1.51 20.70 12.75
C GLY A 371 -1.81 19.28 13.12
N GLN A 372 -2.09 18.36 12.21
CA GLN A 372 -2.36 16.98 12.59
C GLN A 372 -1.35 16.03 11.92
N SER A 373 -0.84 15.09 12.70
CA SER A 373 0.01 14.02 12.21
C SER A 373 -0.81 13.04 11.38
N VAL A 374 -0.86 13.26 10.09
CA VAL A 374 -1.52 12.33 9.17
C VAL A 374 -0.59 11.14 8.92
N PRO A 375 -1.10 9.91 8.87
CA PRO A 375 -0.25 8.76 8.62
C PRO A 375 0.47 8.88 7.28
N ARG A 376 1.75 8.50 7.23
CA ARG A 376 2.50 8.40 5.99
C ARG A 376 1.85 7.34 5.10
N VAL A 377 1.65 7.67 3.84
CA VAL A 377 1.02 6.79 2.85
C VAL A 377 2.05 6.32 1.84
N THR A 378 2.09 5.01 1.62
CA THR A 378 2.88 4.41 0.55
C THR A 378 2.01 4.29 -0.71
N ILE A 379 2.48 4.81 -1.84
CA ILE A 379 1.78 4.68 -3.12
C ILE A 379 2.42 3.58 -3.94
N PHE A 380 1.62 2.61 -4.37
CA PHE A 380 1.99 1.61 -5.37
C PHE A 380 1.30 1.99 -6.67
N SER A 381 2.00 1.88 -7.80
CA SER A 381 1.43 2.18 -9.11
C SER A 381 1.53 0.98 -10.05
N ILE A 382 0.45 0.73 -10.79
CA ILE A 382 0.41 -0.24 -11.88
C ILE A 382 0.09 0.53 -13.16
N GLY A 383 0.95 0.38 -14.16
CA GLY A 383 0.74 0.92 -15.50
C GLY A 383 0.46 -0.20 -16.48
N LEU A 384 -0.69 -0.15 -17.16
CA LEU A 384 -1.03 -1.11 -18.21
C LEU A 384 -0.53 -0.61 -19.57
N GLY A 385 0.23 -1.43 -20.26
CA GLY A 385 0.60 -1.21 -21.66
C GLY A 385 -0.62 -1.32 -22.58
N ASN A 386 -0.74 -0.35 -23.45
CA ASN A 386 -1.75 -0.33 -24.50
C ASN A 386 -1.04 -0.29 -25.86
N SER A 387 -1.58 -0.98 -26.89
CA SER A 387 -0.98 -1.09 -28.23
C SER A 387 -0.74 0.24 -28.95
N GLY A 388 -1.30 1.34 -28.44
CA GLY A 388 -1.17 2.67 -29.05
C GLY A 388 -0.33 3.68 -28.26
N ALA A 389 -0.27 3.58 -26.94
CA ALA A 389 0.52 4.47 -26.08
C ALA A 389 0.80 3.80 -24.73
N PRO A 390 2.03 3.37 -24.45
CA PRO A 390 2.37 2.86 -23.12
C PRO A 390 2.23 3.99 -22.08
N PRO A 391 1.86 3.65 -20.83
CA PRO A 391 1.83 4.62 -19.74
C PRO A 391 3.23 5.20 -19.53
N ASP A 392 3.31 6.46 -19.14
CA ASP A 392 4.60 7.08 -18.81
C ASP A 392 5.18 6.42 -17.54
N ALA A 393 6.18 5.55 -17.74
CA ALA A 393 6.84 4.84 -16.65
C ALA A 393 7.52 5.80 -15.66
N ASN A 394 8.11 6.92 -16.15
CA ASN A 394 8.76 7.89 -15.28
C ASN A 394 7.75 8.62 -14.40
N LEU A 395 6.58 8.98 -14.94
CA LEU A 395 5.48 9.54 -14.17
C LEU A 395 5.04 8.57 -13.06
N LEU A 396 4.77 7.31 -13.40
CA LEU A 396 4.27 6.32 -12.45
C LEU A 396 5.31 5.93 -11.40
N MET A 397 6.59 5.88 -11.76
CA MET A 397 7.69 5.74 -10.81
C MET A 397 7.78 6.95 -9.87
N THR A 398 7.59 8.17 -10.39
CA THR A 398 7.59 9.40 -9.57
C THR A 398 6.38 9.44 -8.63
N VAL A 399 5.19 9.08 -9.09
CA VAL A 399 3.98 8.97 -8.26
C VAL A 399 4.17 8.01 -7.09
N SER A 400 4.74 6.84 -7.34
CA SER A 400 5.00 5.85 -6.31
C SER A 400 6.28 6.09 -5.49
N ASN A 401 7.12 7.05 -5.85
CA ASN A 401 8.46 7.22 -5.29
C ASN A 401 9.30 5.93 -5.40
N ASP A 402 9.21 5.27 -6.54
CA ASP A 402 10.02 4.09 -6.83
C ASP A 402 11.51 4.48 -6.85
N PRO A 403 12.42 3.68 -6.29
CA PRO A 403 13.86 3.97 -6.34
C PRO A 403 14.44 4.14 -7.76
N ARG A 404 13.73 3.67 -8.78
CA ARG A 404 14.09 3.82 -10.19
C ARG A 404 13.57 5.12 -10.81
N ALA A 405 12.80 5.92 -10.07
CA ALA A 405 12.30 7.21 -10.56
C ALA A 405 13.44 8.16 -10.93
N PRO A 406 13.23 9.10 -11.85
CA PRO A 406 14.27 10.08 -12.22
C PRO A 406 14.81 10.90 -11.04
N SER A 407 13.98 11.13 -10.01
CA SER A 407 14.35 11.88 -8.80
C SER A 407 13.62 11.29 -7.60
N PRO A 408 14.08 10.15 -7.06
CA PRO A 408 13.45 9.53 -5.89
C PRO A 408 13.71 10.37 -4.64
N ASP A 409 12.69 10.53 -3.82
CA ASP A 409 12.74 11.28 -2.56
C ASP A 409 12.95 10.31 -1.39
N SER A 410 14.14 10.33 -0.81
CA SER A 410 14.48 9.49 0.36
C SER A 410 13.81 9.90 1.66
N GLY A 411 13.21 11.10 1.71
CA GLY A 411 12.52 11.63 2.89
C GLY A 411 11.08 11.13 3.05
N THR A 412 10.50 10.55 1.99
CA THR A 412 9.12 10.08 1.99
C THR A 412 9.02 8.55 1.82
N ALA A 413 7.81 8.00 1.96
CA ALA A 413 7.58 6.57 1.81
C ALA A 413 7.96 6.09 0.40
N ILE A 414 8.75 5.01 0.34
CA ILE A 414 9.15 4.37 -0.91
C ILE A 414 8.06 3.36 -1.30
N GLY A 415 7.53 3.51 -2.50
CA GLY A 415 6.60 2.58 -3.10
C GLY A 415 7.22 1.80 -4.26
N LEU A 416 6.36 1.26 -5.12
CA LEU A 416 6.79 0.42 -6.23
C LEU A 416 5.90 0.68 -7.46
N TYR A 417 6.53 0.85 -8.61
CA TYR A 417 5.89 0.83 -9.91
C TYR A 417 5.99 -0.55 -10.55
N ILE A 418 4.88 -1.07 -11.06
CA ILE A 418 4.82 -2.30 -11.82
C ILE A 418 4.23 -2.03 -13.20
N TYR A 419 4.96 -2.42 -14.23
CA TYR A 419 4.49 -2.39 -15.60
C TYR A 419 3.82 -3.71 -15.97
N ALA A 420 2.58 -3.66 -16.41
CA ALA A 420 1.85 -4.75 -17.04
C ALA A 420 1.86 -4.52 -18.56
N PRO A 421 2.64 -5.25 -19.36
CA PRO A 421 2.77 -5.01 -20.80
C PRO A 421 1.47 -5.27 -21.57
N ASP A 422 0.59 -6.08 -21.01
CA ASP A 422 -0.70 -6.45 -21.59
C ASP A 422 -1.71 -6.84 -20.51
N VAL A 423 -2.92 -7.15 -20.92
CA VAL A 423 -4.01 -7.55 -20.01
C VAL A 423 -3.75 -8.88 -19.28
N ALA A 424 -2.94 -9.78 -19.84
CA ALA A 424 -2.60 -11.06 -19.19
C ALA A 424 -1.65 -10.84 -18.00
N ALA A 425 -0.85 -9.77 -18.04
CA ALA A 425 0.08 -9.41 -16.98
C ALA A 425 -0.60 -8.65 -15.81
N LEU A 426 -1.87 -8.23 -15.94
CA LEU A 426 -2.57 -7.50 -14.89
C LEU A 426 -2.72 -8.29 -13.59
N GLY A 427 -3.21 -9.53 -13.67
CA GLY A 427 -3.34 -10.39 -12.49
C GLY A 427 -2.02 -10.55 -11.72
N PRO A 428 -0.93 -10.97 -12.37
CA PRO A 428 0.41 -10.99 -11.76
C PRO A 428 0.87 -9.64 -11.19
N ALA A 429 0.58 -8.51 -11.84
CA ALA A 429 0.95 -7.18 -11.36
C ALA A 429 0.24 -6.83 -10.05
N PHE A 430 -1.07 -7.00 -9.98
CA PHE A 430 -1.86 -6.80 -8.77
C PHE A 430 -1.40 -7.73 -7.63
N GLN A 431 -1.17 -9.01 -7.92
CA GLN A 431 -0.66 -9.98 -6.95
C GLN A 431 0.72 -9.58 -6.39
N ARG A 432 1.60 -9.05 -7.23
CA ARG A 432 2.92 -8.58 -6.80
C ARG A 432 2.82 -7.39 -5.88
N VAL A 433 1.93 -6.42 -6.17
CA VAL A 433 1.67 -5.28 -5.26
C VAL A 433 1.12 -5.77 -3.92
N ALA A 434 0.12 -6.67 -3.92
CA ALA A 434 -0.41 -7.25 -2.69
C ALA A 434 0.69 -7.92 -1.86
N SER A 435 1.58 -8.69 -2.50
CA SER A 435 2.71 -9.36 -1.83
C SER A 435 3.68 -8.35 -1.20
N GLU A 436 3.96 -7.23 -1.87
CA GLU A 436 4.81 -6.17 -1.32
C GLU A 436 4.15 -5.43 -0.16
N MET A 437 2.86 -5.10 -0.26
CA MET A 437 2.10 -4.51 0.85
C MET A 437 2.14 -5.40 2.09
N LEU A 438 1.86 -6.70 1.91
CA LEU A 438 1.90 -7.67 3.01
C LEU A 438 3.33 -7.91 3.55
N ARG A 439 4.37 -7.71 2.73
CA ARG A 439 5.76 -7.74 3.18
C ARG A 439 6.09 -6.53 4.05
N LEU A 440 5.62 -5.34 3.69
CA LEU A 440 5.81 -4.10 4.45
C LEU A 440 4.97 -4.04 5.73
N ALA A 441 3.90 -4.83 5.80
CA ALA A 441 3.04 -4.93 6.98
C ALA A 441 3.60 -5.88 8.07
N ARG A 442 4.79 -6.43 7.88
CA ARG A 442 5.46 -7.33 8.84
C ARG A 442 6.44 -6.63 9.72
#